data_a4767256722b5d817b9d83f71e32e83a
#
_entry.id   a4767256722b5d817b9d83f71e32e83a
#
_cell.length_a   1.000
_cell.length_b   1.000
_cell.length_c   1.000
_cell.angle_alpha   90.00
_cell.angle_beta   90.00
_cell.angle_gamma   90.00
#
_symmetry.space_group_name_H-M   'P 1'
#
loop_
_entity.id
_entity.type
_entity.pdbx_description
1 polymer ?
#
loop_
_entity_poly.entity_id
_entity_poly.type
_entity_poly.pdbx_seq_one_letter_code
_entity_poly.pdbx_strand_id
1 'polypeptide(L)'
;MTNHATIDELTAALPGVLSAPKSGSAVEQLCFRPGYGERNFVEELTLTRDRGIPDERWGTAPWLKLPDGSGHPGIQVSILPRRVLDLVWRDRETTVHPGDTFVCDLDMTEANLPEGQLLSVGTAVLRVSDVFNDSCAKWKVRYGAPAYDWVRAPEHKALRLRGVLCSIEQDGVIRLG
;
A
#
# COMPACT_ATOMS: atom_id res chain seq x y z
N MET A 1 -2.85 19.83 19.08
CA MET A 1 -3.58 18.55 19.22
C MET A 1 -3.49 17.85 17.88
N THR A 2 -3.05 16.59 17.85
CA THR A 2 -3.01 15.80 16.63
C THR A 2 -4.44 15.54 16.14
N ASN A 3 -4.73 15.90 14.89
CA ASN A 3 -6.06 15.73 14.28
C ASN A 3 -6.22 14.28 13.75
N HIS A 4 -6.13 13.30 14.65
CA HIS A 4 -6.33 11.89 14.27
C HIS A 4 -7.82 11.57 14.14
N ALA A 5 -8.15 10.66 13.21
CA ALA A 5 -9.51 10.13 13.10
C ALA A 5 -9.90 9.35 14.37
N THR A 6 -11.12 9.51 14.82
CA THR A 6 -11.68 8.71 15.92
C THR A 6 -12.18 7.37 15.39
N ILE A 7 -12.37 6.39 16.29
CA ILE A 7 -12.91 5.08 15.89
C ILE A 7 -14.34 5.20 15.33
N ASP A 8 -15.15 6.10 15.85
CA ASP A 8 -16.52 6.35 15.38
C ASP A 8 -16.53 6.91 13.95
N GLU A 9 -15.63 7.88 13.66
CA GLU A 9 -15.48 8.42 12.30
C GLU A 9 -15.03 7.34 11.31
N LEU A 10 -14.06 6.51 11.69
CA LEU A 10 -13.54 5.41 10.84
C LEU A 10 -14.62 4.36 10.60
N THR A 11 -15.38 3.99 11.63
CA THR A 11 -16.49 3.04 11.53
C THR A 11 -17.60 3.57 10.64
N ALA A 12 -17.97 4.83 10.80
CA ALA A 12 -18.99 5.48 9.97
C ALA A 12 -18.56 5.60 8.49
N ALA A 13 -17.26 5.74 8.22
CA ALA A 13 -16.71 5.86 6.87
C ALA A 13 -16.53 4.51 6.15
N LEU A 14 -16.54 3.38 6.87
CA LEU A 14 -16.26 2.06 6.30
C LEU A 14 -17.13 1.70 5.08
N PRO A 15 -18.45 1.93 5.06
CA PRO A 15 -19.26 1.66 3.86
C PRO A 15 -18.76 2.43 2.63
N GLY A 16 -18.31 3.67 2.81
CA GLY A 16 -17.71 4.47 1.74
C GLY A 16 -16.38 3.90 1.24
N VAL A 17 -15.55 3.36 2.13
CA VAL A 17 -14.30 2.66 1.74
C VAL A 17 -14.62 1.42 0.90
N LEU A 18 -15.60 0.63 1.33
CA LEU A 18 -15.99 -0.62 0.66
C LEU A 18 -16.75 -0.40 -0.66
N SER A 19 -17.21 0.81 -0.95
CA SER A 19 -17.81 1.16 -2.24
C SER A 19 -16.82 1.57 -3.32
N ALA A 20 -15.51 1.36 -3.09
CA ALA A 20 -14.48 1.64 -4.08
C ALA A 20 -14.67 0.80 -5.37
N PRO A 21 -14.23 1.31 -6.53
CA PRO A 21 -14.30 0.56 -7.79
C PRO A 21 -13.53 -0.77 -7.70
N LYS A 22 -14.03 -1.79 -8.42
CA LYS A 22 -13.38 -3.10 -8.47
C LYS A 22 -12.27 -3.20 -9.51
N SER A 23 -12.20 -2.25 -10.42
CA SER A 23 -11.20 -2.19 -11.51
C SER A 23 -11.19 -0.79 -12.14
N GLY A 24 -10.22 -0.55 -13.04
CA GLY A 24 -10.17 0.67 -13.85
C GLY A 24 -9.79 1.93 -13.08
N SER A 25 -9.16 1.79 -11.92
CA SER A 25 -8.74 2.93 -11.10
C SER A 25 -7.43 3.53 -11.60
N ALA A 26 -7.36 4.84 -11.60
CA ALA A 26 -6.13 5.57 -11.89
C ALA A 26 -5.09 5.38 -10.78
N VAL A 27 -3.82 5.43 -11.14
CA VAL A 27 -2.71 5.57 -10.18
C VAL A 27 -2.61 7.04 -9.80
N GLU A 28 -3.00 7.38 -8.58
CA GLU A 28 -3.12 8.77 -8.13
C GLU A 28 -1.84 9.33 -7.50
N GLN A 29 -0.96 8.43 -7.02
CA GLN A 29 0.31 8.81 -6.40
C GLN A 29 1.31 7.67 -6.55
N LEU A 30 2.56 8.03 -6.87
CA LEU A 30 3.70 7.12 -6.92
C LEU A 30 4.78 7.59 -5.95
N CYS A 31 5.34 6.65 -5.18
CA CYS A 31 6.38 6.93 -4.19
C CYS A 31 7.60 6.05 -4.41
N PHE A 32 8.74 6.67 -4.70
CA PHE A 32 10.06 6.05 -4.77
C PHE A 32 10.76 6.15 -3.42
N ARG A 33 11.32 5.05 -2.92
CA ARG A 33 11.90 4.94 -1.57
C ARG A 33 13.35 4.44 -1.63
N PRO A 34 14.32 5.29 -1.96
CA PRO A 34 15.72 4.87 -2.10
C PRO A 34 16.36 4.46 -0.78
N GLY A 35 15.92 5.03 0.35
CA GLY A 35 16.46 4.77 1.67
C GLY A 35 15.41 4.71 2.77
N TYR A 36 15.90 4.41 3.99
CA TYR A 36 15.05 4.37 5.16
C TYR A 36 14.48 5.76 5.49
N GLY A 37 13.16 5.87 5.50
CA GLY A 37 12.46 7.14 5.77
C GLY A 37 12.34 8.06 4.56
N GLU A 38 13.03 7.78 3.46
CA GLU A 38 12.96 8.58 2.23
C GLU A 38 11.67 8.28 1.45
N ARG A 39 11.09 9.32 0.88
CA ARG A 39 9.87 9.28 0.07
C ARG A 39 9.93 10.36 -0.99
N ASN A 40 10.22 9.95 -2.20
CA ASN A 40 10.24 10.84 -3.37
C ASN A 40 8.99 10.56 -4.19
N PHE A 41 8.12 11.54 -4.33
CA PHE A 41 6.95 11.43 -5.20
C PHE A 41 7.37 11.67 -6.63
N VAL A 42 6.99 10.75 -7.50
CA VAL A 42 7.42 10.70 -8.89
C VAL A 42 6.21 10.50 -9.81
N GLU A 43 6.38 10.78 -11.10
CA GLU A 43 5.34 10.59 -12.11
C GLU A 43 5.38 9.22 -12.77
N GLU A 44 6.52 8.53 -12.61
CA GLU A 44 6.77 7.24 -13.25
C GLU A 44 7.66 6.36 -12.37
N LEU A 45 7.42 5.04 -12.37
CA LEU A 45 8.27 4.02 -11.77
C LEU A 45 8.50 2.86 -12.74
N THR A 46 9.75 2.46 -12.89
CA THR A 46 10.12 1.21 -13.57
C THR A 46 10.08 0.07 -12.57
N LEU A 47 9.45 -1.03 -12.95
CA LEU A 47 9.31 -2.24 -12.16
C LEU A 47 9.99 -3.40 -12.88
N THR A 48 10.77 -4.19 -12.15
CA THR A 48 11.43 -5.40 -12.67
C THR A 48 11.25 -6.58 -11.72
N ARG A 49 11.05 -7.76 -12.24
CA ARG A 49 10.88 -8.99 -11.45
C ARG A 49 12.08 -9.24 -10.54
N ASP A 50 13.28 -9.10 -11.10
CA ASP A 50 14.52 -9.49 -10.42
C ASP A 50 14.99 -8.45 -9.39
N ARG A 51 14.80 -7.16 -9.66
CA ARG A 51 15.31 -6.07 -8.82
C ARG A 51 14.22 -5.27 -8.11
N GLY A 52 12.95 -5.63 -8.29
CA GLY A 52 11.85 -4.82 -7.78
C GLY A 52 11.78 -3.48 -8.50
N ILE A 53 11.74 -2.40 -7.75
CA ILE A 53 11.94 -1.05 -8.28
C ILE A 53 13.44 -0.76 -8.18
N PRO A 54 14.15 -0.58 -9.31
CA PRO A 54 15.61 -0.36 -9.30
C PRO A 54 15.99 0.80 -8.37
N ASP A 55 17.06 0.59 -7.62
CA ASP A 55 17.62 1.54 -6.64
C ASP A 55 16.71 1.83 -5.44
N GLU A 56 15.60 1.09 -5.29
CA GLU A 56 14.75 1.17 -4.12
C GLU A 56 15.24 0.27 -2.97
N ARG A 57 14.82 0.62 -1.77
CA ARG A 57 15.19 -0.03 -0.52
C ARG A 57 14.93 -1.54 -0.49
N TRP A 58 13.95 -2.06 -1.22
CA TRP A 58 13.70 -3.50 -1.28
C TRP A 58 14.94 -4.28 -1.75
N GLY A 59 15.70 -3.75 -2.72
CA GLY A 59 16.89 -4.39 -3.25
C GLY A 59 18.08 -4.41 -2.28
N THR A 60 18.14 -3.52 -1.29
CA THR A 60 19.27 -3.36 -0.37
C THR A 60 18.95 -3.72 1.07
N ALA A 61 17.75 -3.38 1.55
CA ALA A 61 17.33 -3.58 2.94
C ALA A 61 15.85 -3.99 3.04
N PRO A 62 15.45 -5.13 2.46
CA PRO A 62 14.08 -5.63 2.55
C PRO A 62 13.73 -5.98 4.01
N TRP A 63 12.51 -5.64 4.42
CA TRP A 63 12.04 -5.96 5.77
C TRP A 63 11.62 -7.43 5.95
N LEU A 64 11.34 -8.12 4.83
CA LEU A 64 11.07 -9.56 4.80
C LEU A 64 12.02 -10.20 3.79
N LYS A 65 12.67 -11.29 4.19
CA LYS A 65 13.70 -11.98 3.41
C LYS A 65 13.33 -13.43 3.20
N LEU A 66 13.82 -13.98 2.10
CA LEU A 66 13.85 -15.41 1.85
C LEU A 66 14.98 -16.08 2.67
N PRO A 67 14.99 -17.43 2.79
CA PRO A 67 16.05 -18.15 3.52
C PRO A 67 17.48 -17.89 3.03
N ASP A 68 17.65 -17.53 1.76
CA ASP A 68 18.94 -17.18 1.15
C ASP A 68 19.39 -15.73 1.46
N GLY A 69 18.56 -14.96 2.16
CA GLY A 69 18.82 -13.57 2.53
C GLY A 69 18.37 -12.53 1.52
N SER A 70 17.91 -12.94 0.34
CA SER A 70 17.34 -12.04 -0.65
C SER A 70 15.98 -11.47 -0.20
N GLY A 71 15.56 -10.36 -0.80
CA GLY A 71 14.26 -9.76 -0.52
C GLY A 71 13.10 -10.69 -0.94
N HIS A 72 12.11 -10.83 -0.06
CA HIS A 72 10.92 -11.60 -0.41
C HIS A 72 10.15 -10.92 -1.55
N PRO A 73 9.90 -11.59 -2.68
CA PRO A 73 9.26 -10.95 -3.84
C PRO A 73 7.84 -10.46 -3.55
N GLY A 74 7.11 -11.11 -2.67
CA GLY A 74 5.76 -10.73 -2.27
C GLY A 74 5.64 -9.36 -1.60
N ILE A 75 6.74 -8.66 -1.32
CA ILE A 75 6.75 -7.32 -0.74
C ILE A 75 7.40 -6.27 -1.65
N GLN A 76 7.58 -6.58 -2.94
CA GLN A 76 8.21 -5.64 -3.89
C GLN A 76 7.39 -4.37 -4.10
N VAL A 77 6.07 -4.49 -4.12
CA VAL A 77 5.14 -3.38 -4.35
C VAL A 77 4.10 -3.35 -3.24
N SER A 78 3.78 -2.16 -2.73
CA SER A 78 2.68 -1.94 -1.80
C SER A 78 1.65 -0.99 -2.40
N ILE A 79 0.37 -1.34 -2.31
CA ILE A 79 -0.75 -0.56 -2.83
C ILE A 79 -1.64 -0.13 -1.67
N LEU A 80 -1.88 1.16 -1.53
CA LEU A 80 -2.73 1.71 -0.47
C LEU A 80 -4.04 2.23 -1.05
N PRO A 81 -5.21 1.84 -0.49
CA PRO A 81 -6.49 2.39 -0.92
C PRO A 81 -6.59 3.88 -0.57
N ARG A 82 -6.88 4.72 -1.58
CA ARG A 82 -6.97 6.17 -1.42
C ARG A 82 -7.95 6.59 -0.35
N ARG A 83 -9.12 5.96 -0.29
CA ARG A 83 -10.17 6.32 0.69
C ARG A 83 -9.71 6.12 2.13
N VAL A 84 -8.92 5.08 2.41
CA VAL A 84 -8.32 4.89 3.74
C VAL A 84 -7.25 5.94 4.01
N LEU A 85 -6.39 6.24 3.03
CA LEU A 85 -5.38 7.30 3.17
C LEU A 85 -6.03 8.65 3.51
N ASP A 86 -7.09 9.03 2.80
CA ASP A 86 -7.80 10.30 3.04
C ASP A 86 -8.43 10.38 4.44
N LEU A 87 -8.87 9.25 5.00
CA LEU A 87 -9.42 9.19 6.35
C LEU A 87 -8.36 9.37 7.44
N VAL A 88 -7.19 8.77 7.26
CA VAL A 88 -6.18 8.69 8.32
C VAL A 88 -5.11 9.78 8.22
N TRP A 89 -4.75 10.20 7.01
CA TRP A 89 -3.71 11.22 6.79
C TRP A 89 -4.32 12.62 6.66
N ARG A 90 -4.84 13.11 7.77
CA ARG A 90 -5.55 14.41 7.86
C ARG A 90 -4.60 15.61 7.90
N ASP A 91 -3.52 15.47 8.64
CA ASP A 91 -2.47 16.49 8.74
C ASP A 91 -1.36 16.18 7.73
N ARG A 92 -1.52 16.70 6.52
CA ARG A 92 -0.58 16.49 5.41
C ARG A 92 0.64 17.39 5.47
N GLU A 93 0.63 18.42 6.30
CA GLU A 93 1.74 19.35 6.44
C GLU A 93 2.81 18.83 7.41
N THR A 94 2.40 18.25 8.52
CA THR A 94 3.32 17.81 9.59
C THR A 94 3.46 16.30 9.70
N THR A 95 2.48 15.53 9.20
CA THR A 95 2.51 14.06 9.27
C THR A 95 3.00 13.45 7.95
N VAL A 96 4.00 12.59 8.06
CA VAL A 96 4.64 11.93 6.92
C VAL A 96 3.67 10.95 6.24
N HIS A 97 3.64 10.96 4.91
CA HIS A 97 2.93 9.97 4.09
C HIS A 97 3.37 8.54 4.42
N PRO A 98 2.50 7.51 4.33
CA PRO A 98 2.86 6.12 4.64
C PRO A 98 4.05 5.61 3.84
N GLY A 99 4.14 5.98 2.57
CA GLY A 99 5.22 5.59 1.67
C GLY A 99 4.96 4.29 0.93
N ASP A 100 3.71 3.95 0.70
CA ASP A 100 3.35 2.85 -0.19
C ASP A 100 3.77 3.17 -1.63
N THR A 101 4.05 2.14 -2.42
CA THR A 101 4.54 2.29 -3.80
C THR A 101 3.58 3.12 -4.63
N PHE A 102 2.29 2.83 -4.54
CA PHE A 102 1.27 3.70 -5.12
C PHE A 102 -0.05 3.70 -4.37
N VAL A 103 -0.84 4.73 -4.64
CA VAL A 103 -2.17 4.94 -4.10
C VAL A 103 -3.16 4.94 -5.26
N CYS A 104 -4.27 4.24 -5.12
CA CYS A 104 -5.38 4.24 -6.08
C CYS A 104 -6.73 4.04 -5.37
N ASP A 105 -7.80 4.46 -6.02
CA ASP A 105 -9.17 4.24 -5.54
C ASP A 105 -9.70 2.89 -6.01
N LEU A 106 -9.28 1.81 -5.35
CA LEU A 106 -9.59 0.43 -5.71
C LEU A 106 -10.08 -0.36 -4.50
N ASP A 107 -11.05 -1.25 -4.69
CA ASP A 107 -11.47 -2.24 -3.71
C ASP A 107 -10.35 -3.27 -3.47
N MET A 108 -9.75 -3.22 -2.28
CA MET A 108 -8.64 -4.09 -1.87
C MET A 108 -9.10 -5.36 -1.15
N THR A 109 -10.40 -5.60 -1.00
CA THR A 109 -10.92 -6.75 -0.26
C THR A 109 -10.46 -8.07 -0.89
N GLU A 110 -10.40 -9.13 -0.08
CA GLU A 110 -10.09 -10.49 -0.57
C GLU A 110 -11.10 -10.98 -1.62
N ALA A 111 -12.34 -10.50 -1.56
CA ALA A 111 -13.38 -10.83 -2.53
C ALA A 111 -13.06 -10.25 -3.92
N ASN A 112 -12.42 -9.09 -4.00
CA ASN A 112 -12.04 -8.44 -5.25
C ASN A 112 -10.62 -8.80 -5.69
N LEU A 113 -9.69 -8.84 -4.76
CA LEU A 113 -8.27 -9.10 -5.01
C LEU A 113 -7.79 -10.32 -4.19
N PRO A 114 -8.25 -11.55 -4.50
CA PRO A 114 -7.75 -12.72 -3.81
C PRO A 114 -6.24 -12.89 -3.99
N GLU A 115 -5.61 -13.62 -3.07
CA GLU A 115 -4.20 -14.01 -3.20
C GLU A 115 -3.96 -14.66 -4.57
N GLY A 116 -2.86 -14.28 -5.23
CA GLY A 116 -2.50 -14.74 -6.56
C GLY A 116 -3.19 -14.01 -7.71
N GLN A 117 -4.16 -13.12 -7.44
CA GLN A 117 -4.79 -12.29 -8.48
C GLN A 117 -3.76 -11.46 -9.21
N LEU A 118 -3.83 -11.47 -10.55
CA LEU A 118 -3.00 -10.61 -11.38
C LEU A 118 -3.65 -9.24 -11.58
N LEU A 119 -2.82 -8.21 -11.52
CA LEU A 119 -3.20 -6.81 -11.74
C LEU A 119 -2.33 -6.23 -12.85
N SER A 120 -2.94 -5.75 -13.93
CA SER A 120 -2.25 -4.96 -14.95
C SER A 120 -2.23 -3.49 -14.50
N VAL A 121 -1.03 -2.92 -14.35
CA VAL A 121 -0.85 -1.52 -13.95
C VAL A 121 0.19 -0.89 -14.89
N GLY A 122 -0.23 0.06 -15.72
CA GLY A 122 0.61 0.55 -16.81
C GLY A 122 0.99 -0.59 -17.75
N THR A 123 2.29 -0.80 -17.98
CA THR A 123 2.80 -1.94 -18.75
C THR A 123 3.31 -3.09 -17.89
N ALA A 124 3.28 -2.95 -16.56
CA ALA A 124 3.66 -3.99 -15.59
C ALA A 124 2.48 -4.90 -15.25
N VAL A 125 2.79 -6.12 -14.81
CA VAL A 125 1.82 -7.03 -14.20
C VAL A 125 2.30 -7.37 -12.79
N LEU A 126 1.41 -7.21 -11.83
CA LEU A 126 1.61 -7.52 -10.42
C LEU A 126 0.81 -8.75 -10.03
N ARG A 127 1.25 -9.47 -9.00
CA ARG A 127 0.49 -10.56 -8.37
C ARG A 127 0.24 -10.22 -6.91
N VAL A 128 -1.00 -10.28 -6.47
CA VAL A 128 -1.37 -10.11 -5.06
C VAL A 128 -0.69 -11.19 -4.21
N SER A 129 0.07 -10.75 -3.21
CA SER A 129 0.88 -11.60 -2.34
C SER A 129 0.05 -12.29 -1.26
N ASP A 130 0.52 -13.43 -0.77
CA ASP A 130 0.09 -14.08 0.45
C ASP A 130 0.58 -13.37 1.72
N VAL A 131 1.57 -12.48 1.58
CA VAL A 131 2.06 -11.66 2.70
C VAL A 131 1.02 -10.62 3.06
N PHE A 132 0.44 -10.74 4.25
CA PHE A 132 -0.55 -9.79 4.74
C PHE A 132 0.11 -8.43 5.04
N ASN A 133 -0.48 -7.34 4.52
CA ASN A 133 -0.02 -5.98 4.82
C ASN A 133 -0.62 -5.52 6.14
N ASP A 134 0.07 -5.84 7.22
CA ASP A 134 -0.30 -5.38 8.55
C ASP A 134 0.32 -4.00 8.83
N SER A 135 -0.39 -3.17 9.59
CA SER A 135 0.14 -1.87 9.97
C SER A 135 1.23 -2.02 11.04
N CYS A 136 2.29 -1.24 10.93
CA CYS A 136 3.40 -1.23 11.88
C CYS A 136 3.23 -0.14 12.95
N ALA A 137 4.10 -0.17 13.97
CA ALA A 137 4.13 0.85 15.02
C ALA A 137 4.21 2.29 14.49
N LYS A 138 4.87 2.51 13.34
CA LYS A 138 4.93 3.83 12.69
C LYS A 138 3.56 4.32 12.21
N TRP A 139 2.69 3.42 11.80
CA TRP A 139 1.31 3.77 11.45
C TRP A 139 0.58 4.33 12.67
N LYS A 140 0.70 3.65 13.82
CA LYS A 140 0.13 4.11 15.09
C LYS A 140 0.64 5.49 15.51
N VAL A 141 1.95 5.70 15.41
CA VAL A 141 2.57 6.98 15.79
C VAL A 141 2.10 8.13 14.89
N ARG A 142 1.94 7.87 13.58
CA ARG A 142 1.59 8.90 12.59
C ARG A 142 0.11 9.21 12.55
N TYR A 143 -0.73 8.18 12.61
CA TYR A 143 -2.17 8.29 12.33
C TYR A 143 -3.06 7.99 13.53
N GLY A 144 -2.46 7.68 14.68
CA GLY A 144 -3.15 7.44 15.93
C GLY A 144 -3.52 5.98 16.19
N ALA A 145 -3.78 5.69 17.47
CA ALA A 145 -4.20 4.36 17.91
C ALA A 145 -5.52 3.91 17.25
N PRO A 146 -6.57 4.75 17.12
CA PRO A 146 -7.81 4.34 16.47
C PRO A 146 -7.60 3.84 15.04
N ALA A 147 -6.82 4.55 14.22
CA ALA A 147 -6.51 4.14 12.85
C ALA A 147 -5.69 2.85 12.80
N TYR A 148 -4.76 2.66 13.74
CA TYR A 148 -3.97 1.45 13.87
C TYR A 148 -4.83 0.23 14.23
N ASP A 149 -5.68 0.37 15.25
CA ASP A 149 -6.54 -0.71 15.72
C ASP A 149 -7.63 -1.05 14.70
N TRP A 150 -8.18 -0.04 14.02
CA TRP A 150 -9.21 -0.22 12.99
C TRP A 150 -8.73 -1.03 11.78
N VAL A 151 -7.54 -0.76 11.25
CA VAL A 151 -7.03 -1.53 10.10
C VAL A 151 -6.61 -2.95 10.49
N ARG A 152 -6.33 -3.21 11.76
CA ARG A 152 -5.90 -4.49 12.32
C ARG A 152 -7.01 -5.32 12.93
N ALA A 153 -8.21 -4.78 13.08
CA ALA A 153 -9.32 -5.49 13.69
C ALA A 153 -9.53 -6.84 12.98
N PRO A 154 -9.71 -7.95 13.73
CA PRO A 154 -9.86 -9.28 13.13
C PRO A 154 -10.97 -9.36 12.08
N GLU A 155 -12.08 -8.68 12.32
CA GLU A 155 -13.22 -8.55 11.39
C GLU A 155 -12.89 -7.76 10.12
N HIS A 156 -11.83 -6.95 10.13
CA HIS A 156 -11.37 -6.17 8.98
C HIS A 156 -10.28 -6.86 8.16
N LYS A 157 -9.78 -8.03 8.60
CA LYS A 157 -8.67 -8.70 7.93
C LYS A 157 -8.92 -8.94 6.45
N ALA A 158 -10.11 -9.46 6.10
CA ALA A 158 -10.50 -9.69 4.70
C ALA A 158 -10.79 -8.40 3.92
N LEU A 159 -10.97 -7.28 4.61
CA LEU A 159 -11.20 -5.97 3.99
C LEU A 159 -9.89 -5.31 3.53
N ARG A 160 -8.75 -5.74 4.06
CA ARG A 160 -7.40 -5.24 3.71
C ARG A 160 -7.29 -3.72 3.68
N LEU A 161 -7.79 -3.09 4.74
CA LEU A 161 -7.85 -1.62 4.85
C LEU A 161 -6.47 -0.95 4.79
N ARG A 162 -5.39 -1.67 5.15
CA ARG A 162 -4.01 -1.20 5.00
C ARG A 162 -3.48 -1.39 3.56
N GLY A 163 -4.27 -1.95 2.67
CA GLY A 163 -3.90 -2.27 1.31
C GLY A 163 -3.26 -3.64 1.14
N VAL A 164 -2.73 -3.89 -0.04
CA VAL A 164 -2.14 -5.17 -0.43
C VAL A 164 -0.67 -5.02 -0.78
N LEU A 165 0.05 -6.12 -0.63
CA LEU A 165 1.42 -6.29 -1.11
C LEU A 165 1.39 -7.15 -2.38
N CYS A 166 2.33 -6.90 -3.29
CA CYS A 166 2.42 -7.62 -4.55
C CYS A 166 3.86 -7.97 -4.90
N SER A 167 4.01 -9.08 -5.63
CA SER A 167 5.19 -9.36 -6.44
C SER A 167 5.03 -8.79 -7.84
N ILE A 168 6.15 -8.59 -8.54
CA ILE A 168 6.16 -8.17 -9.93
C ILE A 168 6.25 -9.43 -10.79
N GLU A 169 5.26 -9.66 -11.65
CA GLU A 169 5.20 -10.82 -12.56
C GLU A 169 5.69 -10.49 -13.96
N GLN A 170 5.53 -9.26 -14.39
CA GLN A 170 6.03 -8.75 -15.67
C GLN A 170 6.66 -7.39 -15.47
N ASP A 171 7.87 -7.24 -16.00
CA ASP A 171 8.58 -5.96 -16.06
C ASP A 171 7.73 -4.92 -16.80
N GLY A 172 7.82 -3.69 -16.35
CA GLY A 172 7.07 -2.62 -16.98
C GLY A 172 7.23 -1.29 -16.29
N VAL A 173 6.38 -0.35 -16.68
CA VAL A 173 6.38 1.03 -16.18
C VAL A 173 4.99 1.38 -15.70
N ILE A 174 4.91 1.95 -14.51
CA ILE A 174 3.69 2.54 -13.94
C ILE A 174 3.83 4.06 -14.02
N ARG A 175 2.74 4.74 -14.43
CA ARG A 175 2.63 6.20 -14.48
C ARG A 175 1.41 6.68 -13.73
N LEU A 176 1.43 7.96 -13.34
CA LEU A 176 0.23 8.65 -12.86
C LEU A 176 -0.85 8.68 -13.95
N GLY A 177 -2.12 8.53 -13.55
CA GLY A 177 -3.29 8.53 -14.47
C GLY A 177 -3.90 7.18 -14.74
#